data_cc1749d358f1fc93dfd7a6b76e4612ea
#
_entry.id   cc1749d358f1fc93dfd7a6b76e4612ea
#
_cell.length_a   1.000
_cell.length_b   1.000
_cell.length_c   1.000
_cell.angle_alpha   90.00
_cell.angle_beta   90.00
_cell.angle_gamma   90.00
#
_symmetry.space_group_name_H-M   'P 1'
#
loop_
_entity.id
_entity.type
_entity.pdbx_description
1 polymer ?
#
loop_
_entity_poly.entity_id
_entity_poly.type
_entity_poly.pdbx_seq_one_letter_code
_entity_poly.pdbx_strand_id
1 'polypeptide(L)'
;MNVLVFDVECTHKLKPNGSHTPLPYFGNHLVSIGWKVNDEPVSYSCVHHDEEKQDTKGLEIFRDDLAKADVVVGHNVKFDLNWIRECGFKYEGHVYDTMVAEYLLARARKWPLSLEAVAKRYEVTEKKKDLTADYLKSGKTFAQIPWAIVEEYGIADVQATWEVANKQVTEKYNTTWEELYGKV
;
A
#
# COMPACT_ATOMS: atom_id res chain seq x y z
N MET A 1 -14.44 14.94 -2.63
CA MET A 1 -13.43 14.19 -3.40
C MET A 1 -13.20 12.83 -2.75
N ASN A 2 -13.08 11.77 -3.54
CA ASN A 2 -12.81 10.42 -3.05
C ASN A 2 -11.31 10.14 -3.15
N VAL A 3 -10.62 10.09 -2.02
CA VAL A 3 -9.21 9.74 -1.93
C VAL A 3 -9.13 8.29 -1.46
N LEU A 4 -8.60 7.40 -2.29
CA LEU A 4 -8.43 5.99 -1.97
C LEU A 4 -6.96 5.70 -1.69
N VAL A 5 -6.66 5.25 -0.48
CA VAL A 5 -5.35 4.70 -0.13
C VAL A 5 -5.39 3.19 -0.26
N PHE A 6 -4.35 2.58 -0.82
CA PHE A 6 -4.24 1.13 -0.84
C PHE A 6 -2.77 0.68 -0.75
N ASP A 7 -2.61 -0.56 -0.33
CA ASP A 7 -1.35 -1.28 -0.25
C ASP A 7 -1.57 -2.76 -0.57
N VAL A 8 -0.57 -3.44 -1.11
CA VAL A 8 -0.68 -4.84 -1.51
C VAL A 8 0.45 -5.69 -0.94
N GLU A 9 0.11 -6.93 -0.56
CA GLU A 9 1.10 -7.94 -0.24
C GLU A 9 1.20 -8.99 -1.34
N CYS A 10 2.40 -9.44 -1.63
CA CYS A 10 2.67 -10.41 -2.68
C CYS A 10 3.73 -11.44 -2.28
N THR A 11 3.81 -12.53 -3.03
CA THR A 11 4.88 -13.51 -2.87
C THR A 11 6.21 -12.99 -3.45
N HIS A 12 7.32 -13.54 -2.96
CA HIS A 12 8.66 -13.23 -3.43
C HIS A 12 9.34 -14.50 -3.90
N LYS A 13 9.55 -14.65 -5.19
CA LYS A 13 10.29 -15.78 -5.74
C LYS A 13 11.78 -15.50 -5.85
N LEU A 14 12.57 -16.55 -5.65
CA LEU A 14 14.00 -16.51 -5.83
C LEU A 14 14.31 -16.53 -7.33
N LYS A 15 15.11 -15.58 -7.80
CA LYS A 15 15.67 -15.58 -9.16
C LYS A 15 16.83 -16.57 -9.26
N PRO A 16 17.22 -16.98 -10.49
CA PRO A 16 18.40 -17.85 -10.69
C PRO A 16 19.70 -17.31 -10.10
N ASN A 17 19.81 -15.98 -9.95
CA ASN A 17 20.96 -15.33 -9.33
C ASN A 17 20.90 -15.24 -7.79
N GLY A 18 19.92 -15.89 -7.16
CA GLY A 18 19.74 -15.90 -5.71
C GLY A 18 19.06 -14.66 -5.12
N SER A 19 18.73 -13.65 -5.92
CA SER A 19 18.00 -12.49 -5.42
C SER A 19 16.49 -12.73 -5.41
N HIS A 20 15.78 -12.20 -4.41
CA HIS A 20 14.31 -12.19 -4.38
C HIS A 20 13.75 -11.15 -5.35
N THR A 21 12.58 -11.44 -5.91
CA THR A 21 11.83 -10.48 -6.72
C THR A 21 10.36 -10.54 -6.37
N PRO A 22 9.76 -9.41 -6.00
CA PRO A 22 8.33 -9.31 -5.74
C PRO A 22 7.52 -8.91 -6.99
N LEU A 23 8.11 -9.00 -8.19
CA LEU A 23 7.44 -8.58 -9.42
C LEU A 23 6.48 -9.66 -9.93
N PRO A 24 5.33 -9.29 -10.52
CA PRO A 24 4.32 -10.24 -11.00
C PRO A 24 4.83 -11.16 -12.11
N TYR A 25 5.83 -10.73 -12.87
CA TYR A 25 6.33 -11.46 -14.06
C TYR A 25 7.12 -12.73 -13.77
N PHE A 26 7.46 -13.03 -12.52
CA PHE A 26 8.30 -14.17 -12.15
C PHE A 26 7.50 -15.30 -11.49
N GLY A 27 6.22 -15.40 -11.83
CA GLY A 27 5.32 -16.41 -11.25
C GLY A 27 5.02 -16.17 -9.78
N ASN A 28 5.17 -14.93 -9.31
CA ASN A 28 4.61 -14.47 -8.06
C ASN A 28 3.11 -14.24 -8.21
N HIS A 29 2.41 -14.15 -7.09
CA HIS A 29 1.01 -13.80 -7.07
C HIS A 29 0.72 -12.79 -5.95
N LEU A 30 -0.37 -12.05 -6.15
CA LEU A 30 -0.90 -11.12 -5.17
C LEU A 30 -1.53 -11.92 -4.03
N VAL A 31 -1.18 -11.59 -2.80
CA VAL A 31 -1.67 -12.28 -1.59
C VAL A 31 -2.90 -11.56 -1.04
N SER A 32 -2.83 -10.25 -0.90
CA SER A 32 -3.89 -9.44 -0.30
C SER A 32 -3.88 -8.02 -0.82
N ILE A 33 -5.00 -7.34 -0.64
CA ILE A 33 -5.17 -5.91 -0.87
C ILE A 33 -5.80 -5.30 0.37
N GLY A 34 -5.17 -4.27 0.92
CA GLY A 34 -5.75 -3.39 1.93
C GLY A 34 -6.08 -2.04 1.32
N TRP A 35 -7.23 -1.44 1.67
CA TRP A 35 -7.60 -0.11 1.20
C TRP A 35 -8.50 0.64 2.18
N LYS A 36 -8.55 1.94 2.01
CA LYS A 36 -9.55 2.79 2.69
C LYS A 36 -9.91 3.98 1.79
N VAL A 37 -11.13 4.45 1.90
CA VAL A 37 -11.61 5.66 1.23
C VAL A 37 -11.82 6.76 2.26
N ASN A 38 -11.14 7.87 2.09
CA ASN A 38 -11.19 8.99 3.04
C ASN A 38 -11.01 8.51 4.50
N ASP A 39 -11.88 8.94 5.41
CA ASP A 39 -11.81 8.59 6.84
C ASP A 39 -12.56 7.30 7.21
N GLU A 40 -13.01 6.52 6.23
CA GLU A 40 -13.65 5.23 6.51
C GLU A 40 -12.66 4.23 7.11
N PRO A 41 -13.14 3.19 7.80
CA PRO A 41 -12.28 2.11 8.29
C PRO A 41 -11.51 1.45 7.15
N VAL A 42 -10.32 0.91 7.46
CA VAL A 42 -9.56 0.12 6.50
C VAL A 42 -10.30 -1.18 6.19
N SER A 43 -10.50 -1.47 4.91
CA SER A 43 -10.94 -2.76 4.39
C SER A 43 -9.74 -3.61 3.99
N TYR A 44 -9.84 -4.93 4.13
CA TYR A 44 -8.76 -5.83 3.78
C TYR A 44 -9.30 -7.12 3.17
N SER A 45 -8.73 -7.57 2.06
CA SER A 45 -9.23 -8.71 1.30
C SER A 45 -8.13 -9.67 0.90
N CYS A 46 -8.41 -10.97 1.06
CA CYS A 46 -7.57 -12.04 0.55
C CYS A 46 -7.74 -12.20 -0.97
N VAL A 47 -6.61 -12.26 -1.69
CA VAL A 47 -6.57 -12.59 -3.12
C VAL A 47 -6.11 -14.04 -3.30
N HIS A 48 -4.96 -14.40 -2.71
CA HIS A 48 -4.43 -15.76 -2.75
C HIS A 48 -3.54 -16.04 -1.54
N HIS A 49 -4.01 -16.89 -0.64
CA HIS A 49 -3.30 -17.25 0.60
C HIS A 49 -3.42 -18.75 0.86
N ASP A 50 -2.44 -19.34 1.54
CA ASP A 50 -2.40 -20.80 1.78
C ASP A 50 -3.48 -21.26 2.79
N GLU A 51 -3.86 -20.39 3.74
CA GLU A 51 -4.83 -20.69 4.82
C GLU A 51 -6.19 -20.01 4.60
N GLU A 52 -6.27 -18.92 3.84
CA GLU A 52 -7.47 -18.11 3.70
C GLU A 52 -8.05 -18.19 2.28
N LYS A 53 -9.37 -18.19 2.18
CA LYS A 53 -10.07 -18.21 0.90
C LYS A 53 -10.09 -16.82 0.26
N GLN A 54 -10.08 -16.80 -1.07
CA GLN A 54 -10.25 -15.57 -1.82
C GLN A 54 -11.57 -14.88 -1.44
N ASP A 55 -11.47 -13.62 -1.07
CA ASP A 55 -12.61 -12.76 -0.77
C ASP A 55 -13.09 -12.04 -2.04
N THR A 56 -13.86 -12.75 -2.84
CA THR A 56 -14.41 -12.21 -4.11
C THR A 56 -15.27 -10.98 -3.89
N LYS A 57 -16.05 -10.94 -2.80
CA LYS A 57 -16.93 -9.80 -2.48
C LYS A 57 -16.12 -8.56 -2.10
N GLY A 58 -15.10 -8.71 -1.27
CA GLY A 58 -14.19 -7.63 -0.93
C GLY A 58 -13.47 -7.08 -2.15
N LEU A 59 -13.03 -7.96 -3.05
CA LEU A 59 -12.37 -7.54 -4.31
C LEU A 59 -13.33 -6.81 -5.27
N GLU A 60 -14.61 -7.14 -5.28
CA GLU A 60 -15.64 -6.37 -6.00
C GLU A 60 -15.81 -4.98 -5.41
N ILE A 61 -15.87 -4.86 -4.07
CA ILE A 61 -15.93 -3.57 -3.38
C ILE A 61 -14.69 -2.73 -3.69
N PHE A 62 -13.50 -3.31 -3.59
CA PHE A 62 -12.27 -2.61 -3.97
C PHE A 62 -12.31 -2.08 -5.40
N ARG A 63 -12.80 -2.89 -6.35
CA ARG A 63 -12.94 -2.46 -7.76
C ARG A 63 -13.87 -1.27 -7.90
N ASP A 64 -15.01 -1.29 -7.20
CA ASP A 64 -15.99 -0.21 -7.22
C ASP A 64 -15.46 1.07 -6.59
N ASP A 65 -14.74 0.96 -5.49
CA ASP A 65 -14.10 2.09 -4.80
C ASP A 65 -12.98 2.68 -5.66
N LEU A 66 -12.15 1.83 -6.27
CA LEU A 66 -11.09 2.25 -7.18
C LEU A 66 -11.65 3.01 -8.41
N ALA A 67 -12.77 2.55 -8.94
CA ALA A 67 -13.44 3.18 -10.08
C ALA A 67 -14.04 4.57 -9.75
N LYS A 68 -14.36 4.80 -8.47
CA LYS A 68 -14.91 6.07 -7.96
C LYS A 68 -13.84 7.01 -7.40
N ALA A 69 -12.61 6.53 -7.26
CA ALA A 69 -11.53 7.33 -6.68
C ALA A 69 -11.11 8.45 -7.60
N ASP A 70 -11.09 9.68 -7.07
CA ASP A 70 -10.53 10.85 -7.76
C ASP A 70 -9.00 10.83 -7.67
N VAL A 71 -8.46 10.36 -6.55
CA VAL A 71 -7.03 10.24 -6.27
C VAL A 71 -6.74 8.89 -5.63
N VAL A 72 -5.72 8.21 -6.13
CA VAL A 72 -5.16 7.02 -5.50
C VAL A 72 -3.88 7.39 -4.78
N VAL A 73 -3.73 6.91 -3.56
CA VAL A 73 -2.59 7.16 -2.66
C VAL A 73 -1.92 5.85 -2.28
N GLY A 74 -0.60 5.85 -2.22
CA GLY A 74 0.19 4.75 -1.67
C GLY A 74 1.60 5.19 -1.31
N HIS A 75 2.38 4.30 -0.71
CA HIS A 75 3.79 4.54 -0.40
C HIS A 75 4.68 3.73 -1.34
N ASN A 76 5.34 4.35 -2.30
CA ASN A 76 5.93 3.70 -3.48
C ASN A 76 4.85 3.05 -4.36
N VAL A 77 3.75 3.75 -4.52
CA VAL A 77 2.50 3.27 -5.14
C VAL A 77 2.65 2.71 -6.55
N LYS A 78 3.73 3.03 -7.24
CA LYS A 78 4.07 2.42 -8.53
C LYS A 78 4.14 0.90 -8.44
N PHE A 79 4.63 0.37 -7.33
CA PHE A 79 4.69 -1.07 -7.09
C PHE A 79 3.29 -1.67 -7.01
N ASP A 80 2.43 -1.08 -6.21
CA ASP A 80 1.06 -1.53 -5.96
C ASP A 80 0.19 -1.42 -7.21
N LEU A 81 0.29 -0.30 -7.93
CA LEU A 81 -0.41 -0.09 -9.21
C LEU A 81 -0.01 -1.13 -10.26
N ASN A 82 1.25 -1.56 -10.29
CA ASN A 82 1.68 -2.60 -11.20
C ASN A 82 1.02 -3.95 -10.87
N TRP A 83 0.92 -4.28 -9.58
CA TRP A 83 0.27 -5.49 -9.11
C TRP A 83 -1.22 -5.52 -9.42
N ILE A 84 -1.96 -4.47 -9.05
CA ILE A 84 -3.41 -4.46 -9.30
C ILE A 84 -3.73 -4.47 -10.79
N ARG A 85 -2.89 -3.83 -11.62
CA ARG A 85 -3.04 -3.86 -13.08
C ARG A 85 -2.90 -5.27 -13.64
N GLU A 86 -1.92 -6.04 -13.20
CA GLU A 86 -1.75 -7.45 -13.59
C GLU A 86 -2.92 -8.33 -13.13
N CYS A 87 -3.59 -7.95 -12.04
CA CYS A 87 -4.82 -8.61 -11.56
C CYS A 87 -6.10 -8.13 -12.27
N GLY A 88 -5.98 -7.28 -13.29
CA GLY A 88 -7.11 -6.79 -14.11
C GLY A 88 -7.87 -5.60 -13.53
N PHE A 89 -7.37 -4.98 -12.46
CA PHE A 89 -7.91 -3.69 -12.01
C PHE A 89 -7.34 -2.56 -12.86
N LYS A 90 -8.16 -1.55 -13.17
CA LYS A 90 -7.75 -0.39 -13.98
C LYS A 90 -7.95 0.88 -13.19
N TYR A 91 -6.95 1.73 -13.22
CA TYR A 91 -7.01 3.08 -12.70
C TYR A 91 -6.19 4.03 -13.60
N GLU A 92 -6.80 5.14 -14.00
CA GLU A 92 -6.22 6.15 -14.91
C GLU A 92 -6.33 7.57 -14.33
N GLY A 93 -6.76 7.70 -13.06
CA GLY A 93 -6.90 8.97 -12.38
C GLY A 93 -5.60 9.50 -11.77
N HIS A 94 -5.74 10.44 -10.84
CA HIS A 94 -4.60 11.06 -10.17
C HIS A 94 -3.95 10.11 -9.16
N VAL A 95 -2.63 10.21 -9.04
CA VAL A 95 -1.83 9.39 -8.14
C VAL A 95 -1.01 10.29 -7.22
N TYR A 96 -1.05 10.00 -5.92
CA TYR A 96 -0.20 10.61 -4.91
C TYR A 96 0.70 9.54 -4.26
N ASP A 97 2.00 9.69 -4.42
CA ASP A 97 3.00 8.80 -3.83
C ASP A 97 3.65 9.46 -2.62
N THR A 98 3.35 8.96 -1.42
CA THR A 98 3.88 9.52 -0.17
C THR A 98 5.40 9.43 -0.06
N MET A 99 6.04 8.43 -0.71
CA MET A 99 7.49 8.31 -0.74
C MET A 99 8.11 9.39 -1.65
N VAL A 100 7.51 9.65 -2.80
CA VAL A 100 7.95 10.72 -3.73
C VAL A 100 7.73 12.09 -3.10
N ALA A 101 6.57 12.32 -2.48
CA ALA A 101 6.28 13.55 -1.75
C ALA A 101 7.32 13.81 -0.65
N GLU A 102 7.66 12.79 0.13
CA GLU A 102 8.69 12.89 1.17
C GLU A 102 10.08 13.19 0.59
N TYR A 103 10.44 12.57 -0.53
CA TYR A 103 11.69 12.86 -1.22
C TYR A 103 11.79 14.35 -1.61
N LEU A 104 10.71 14.92 -2.14
CA LEU A 104 10.65 16.34 -2.51
C LEU A 104 10.74 17.26 -1.27
N LEU A 105 10.03 16.91 -0.20
CA LEU A 105 10.04 17.63 1.07
C LEU A 105 11.42 17.56 1.75
N ALA A 106 12.17 16.50 1.57
CA ALA A 106 13.52 16.36 2.10
C ALA A 106 14.53 17.34 1.49
N ARG A 107 14.24 17.92 0.31
CA ARG A 107 15.10 18.94 -0.33
C ARG A 107 16.59 18.53 -0.38
N ALA A 108 16.86 17.36 -0.98
CA ALA A 108 18.18 16.75 -1.09
C ALA A 108 18.82 16.25 0.23
N ARG A 109 18.12 16.31 1.36
CA ARG A 109 18.59 15.63 2.59
C ARG A 109 18.45 14.13 2.39
N LYS A 110 19.43 13.36 2.86
CA LYS A 110 19.43 11.89 2.79
C LYS A 110 18.60 11.29 3.93
N TRP A 111 17.31 11.58 3.94
CA TRP A 111 16.38 11.00 4.90
C TRP A 111 15.95 9.60 4.46
N PRO A 112 15.80 8.66 5.39
CA PRO A 112 15.17 7.37 5.08
C PRO A 112 13.73 7.59 4.59
N LEU A 113 13.37 6.93 3.47
CA LEU A 113 12.09 7.10 2.80
C LEU A 113 11.14 5.89 2.98
N SER A 114 11.54 4.87 3.74
CA SER A 114 10.63 3.76 4.05
C SER A 114 9.41 4.26 4.82
N LEU A 115 8.25 3.63 4.63
CA LEU A 115 7.01 3.99 5.32
C LEU A 115 7.22 4.07 6.85
N GLU A 116 7.94 3.10 7.43
CA GLU A 116 8.30 3.08 8.85
C GLU A 116 9.04 4.37 9.29
N ALA A 117 10.06 4.78 8.53
CA ALA A 117 10.84 5.97 8.86
C ALA A 117 10.04 7.25 8.69
N VAL A 118 9.17 7.29 7.67
CA VAL A 118 8.30 8.44 7.40
C VAL A 118 7.20 8.52 8.46
N ALA A 119 6.51 7.42 8.77
CA ALA A 119 5.49 7.36 9.82
C ALA A 119 6.03 7.82 11.18
N LYS A 120 7.22 7.34 11.56
CA LYS A 120 7.90 7.79 12.79
C LYS A 120 8.19 9.29 12.78
N ARG A 121 8.63 9.86 11.66
CA ARG A 121 8.94 11.29 11.51
C ARG A 121 7.69 12.15 11.64
N TYR A 122 6.55 11.65 11.18
CA TYR A 122 5.26 12.33 11.25
C TYR A 122 4.50 12.02 12.55
N GLU A 123 5.03 11.14 13.41
CA GLU A 123 4.39 10.73 14.66
C GLU A 123 2.95 10.21 14.43
N VAL A 124 2.81 9.34 13.44
CA VAL A 124 1.55 8.68 13.09
C VAL A 124 1.59 7.19 13.46
N THR A 125 0.54 6.44 13.11
CA THR A 125 0.46 4.99 13.36
C THR A 125 1.75 4.30 12.95
N GLU A 126 2.35 3.56 13.89
CA GLU A 126 3.59 2.84 13.63
C GLU A 126 3.33 1.59 12.78
N LYS A 127 4.19 1.41 11.79
CA LYS A 127 4.22 0.18 11.00
C LYS A 127 4.57 -1.01 11.88
N LYS A 128 3.78 -2.08 11.81
CA LYS A 128 3.96 -3.31 12.61
C LYS A 128 4.96 -4.29 11.97
N LYS A 129 6.13 -3.80 11.59
CA LYS A 129 7.17 -4.57 10.91
C LYS A 129 7.59 -5.87 11.63
N ASP A 130 7.60 -5.86 12.94
CA ASP A 130 8.03 -7.01 13.74
C ASP A 130 7.12 -8.22 13.59
N LEU A 131 5.84 -8.03 13.22
CA LEU A 131 4.88 -9.11 13.04
C LEU A 131 5.29 -10.09 11.93
N THR A 132 5.85 -9.59 10.83
CA THR A 132 6.17 -10.40 9.64
C THR A 132 7.66 -10.70 9.49
N ALA A 133 8.53 -9.92 10.15
CA ALA A 133 9.97 -9.92 9.93
C ALA A 133 10.62 -11.29 10.13
N ASP A 134 10.25 -12.02 11.19
CA ASP A 134 10.85 -13.32 11.50
C ASP A 134 10.38 -14.41 10.54
N TYR A 135 9.13 -14.35 10.08
CA TYR A 135 8.63 -15.24 9.04
C TYR A 135 9.36 -15.04 7.72
N LEU A 136 9.51 -13.79 7.28
CA LEU A 136 10.22 -13.46 6.03
C LEU A 136 11.70 -13.85 6.10
N LYS A 137 12.37 -13.64 7.25
CA LYS A 137 13.76 -14.10 7.46
C LYS A 137 13.88 -15.61 7.42
N SER A 138 12.86 -16.36 7.83
CA SER A 138 12.84 -17.83 7.73
C SER A 138 12.58 -18.35 6.32
N GLY A 139 12.41 -17.47 5.34
CA GLY A 139 12.16 -17.80 3.94
C GLY A 139 10.69 -18.00 3.58
N LYS A 140 9.76 -17.73 4.50
CA LYS A 140 8.32 -17.73 4.18
C LYS A 140 7.95 -16.51 3.33
N THR A 141 6.92 -16.67 2.51
CA THR A 141 6.27 -15.59 1.78
C THR A 141 5.03 -15.12 2.51
N PHE A 142 4.47 -13.97 2.14
CA PHE A 142 3.20 -13.49 2.73
C PHE A 142 2.05 -14.51 2.61
N ALA A 143 2.02 -15.34 1.57
CA ALA A 143 1.04 -16.41 1.44
C ALA A 143 1.15 -17.51 2.52
N GLN A 144 2.29 -17.61 3.20
CA GLN A 144 2.64 -18.65 4.18
C GLN A 144 2.71 -18.14 5.63
N ILE A 145 2.58 -16.84 5.82
CA ILE A 145 2.47 -16.21 7.15
C ILE A 145 1.02 -16.38 7.61
N PRO A 146 0.73 -16.68 8.90
CA PRO A 146 -0.66 -16.77 9.36
C PRO A 146 -1.51 -15.58 8.94
N TRP A 147 -2.70 -15.84 8.38
CA TRP A 147 -3.55 -14.80 7.79
C TRP A 147 -3.80 -13.61 8.73
N ALA A 148 -4.14 -13.87 9.98
CA ALA A 148 -4.39 -12.82 10.96
C ALA A 148 -3.20 -11.85 11.13
N ILE A 149 -1.97 -12.33 10.96
CA ILE A 149 -0.75 -11.51 11.01
C ILE A 149 -0.61 -10.68 9.74
N VAL A 150 -0.88 -11.26 8.57
CA VAL A 150 -0.84 -10.55 7.29
C VAL A 150 -1.88 -9.43 7.26
N GLU A 151 -3.10 -9.73 7.71
CA GLU A 151 -4.19 -8.76 7.80
C GLU A 151 -3.87 -7.62 8.76
N GLU A 152 -3.41 -7.92 9.98
CA GLU A 152 -3.03 -6.90 10.97
C GLU A 152 -1.90 -6.01 10.46
N TYR A 153 -0.92 -6.59 9.78
CA TYR A 153 0.19 -5.88 9.18
C TYR A 153 -0.27 -4.95 8.05
N GLY A 154 -1.05 -5.45 7.08
CA GLY A 154 -1.49 -4.66 5.95
C GLY A 154 -2.49 -3.55 6.32
N ILE A 155 -3.38 -3.81 7.30
CA ILE A 155 -4.26 -2.76 7.86
C ILE A 155 -3.44 -1.62 8.45
N ALA A 156 -2.38 -1.92 9.20
CA ALA A 156 -1.51 -0.90 9.79
C ALA A 156 -0.76 -0.10 8.71
N ASP A 157 -0.29 -0.74 7.63
CA ASP A 157 0.41 -0.06 6.53
C ASP A 157 -0.53 0.90 5.76
N VAL A 158 -1.76 0.49 5.46
CA VAL A 158 -2.76 1.38 4.85
C VAL A 158 -3.08 2.56 5.75
N GLN A 159 -3.30 2.33 7.04
CA GLN A 159 -3.59 3.39 8.00
C GLN A 159 -2.43 4.38 8.13
N ALA A 160 -1.20 3.87 8.27
CA ALA A 160 0.00 4.72 8.35
C ALA A 160 0.18 5.55 7.06
N THR A 161 -0.05 4.95 5.90
CA THR A 161 0.05 5.64 4.60
C THR A 161 -0.97 6.77 4.49
N TRP A 162 -2.23 6.54 4.93
CA TRP A 162 -3.26 7.57 4.98
C TRP A 162 -2.88 8.76 5.88
N GLU A 163 -2.44 8.46 7.10
CA GLU A 163 -2.05 9.51 8.06
C GLU A 163 -0.85 10.31 7.58
N VAL A 164 0.16 9.65 7.00
CA VAL A 164 1.31 10.31 6.38
C VAL A 164 0.86 11.22 5.23
N ALA A 165 0.04 10.71 4.32
CA ALA A 165 -0.45 11.47 3.18
C ALA A 165 -1.19 12.74 3.61
N ASN A 166 -2.11 12.63 4.58
CA ASN A 166 -2.85 13.77 5.10
C ASN A 166 -1.91 14.82 5.73
N LYS A 167 -0.96 14.40 6.56
CA LYS A 167 0.01 15.33 7.15
C LYS A 167 0.93 15.97 6.11
N GLN A 168 1.31 15.25 5.06
CA GLN A 168 2.06 15.84 3.95
C GLN A 168 1.23 16.92 3.25
N VAL A 169 -0.01 16.64 2.92
CA VAL A 169 -0.90 17.59 2.23
C VAL A 169 -1.21 18.79 3.13
N THR A 170 -1.72 18.55 4.34
CA THR A 170 -2.22 19.63 5.19
C THR A 170 -1.13 20.43 5.90
N GLU A 171 -0.12 19.75 6.46
CA GLU A 171 0.90 20.42 7.29
C GLU A 171 2.14 20.84 6.50
N LYS A 172 2.56 20.06 5.48
CA LYS A 172 3.82 20.33 4.76
C LYS A 172 3.62 21.12 3.48
N TYR A 173 2.58 20.79 2.72
CA TYR A 173 2.21 21.58 1.54
C TYR A 173 1.23 22.70 1.87
N ASN A 174 0.61 22.68 3.05
CA ASN A 174 -0.36 23.67 3.52
C ASN A 174 -1.51 23.86 2.53
N THR A 175 -2.12 22.77 2.11
CA THR A 175 -3.17 22.70 1.10
C THR A 175 -4.20 21.61 1.45
N THR A 176 -5.19 21.39 0.60
CA THR A 176 -6.18 20.33 0.72
C THR A 176 -6.13 19.39 -0.48
N TRP A 177 -6.77 18.22 -0.37
CA TRP A 177 -6.91 17.31 -1.50
C TRP A 177 -7.65 17.94 -2.67
N GLU A 178 -8.69 18.74 -2.37
CA GLU A 178 -9.48 19.48 -3.36
C GLU A 178 -8.66 20.54 -4.08
N GLU A 179 -7.77 21.23 -3.39
CA GLU A 179 -6.88 22.22 -4.00
C GLU A 179 -5.80 21.59 -4.86
N LEU A 180 -5.28 20.42 -4.45
CA LEU A 180 -4.28 19.70 -5.24
C LEU A 180 -4.85 19.07 -6.51
N TYR A 181 -6.06 18.49 -6.43
CA TYR A 181 -6.61 17.64 -7.47
C TYR A 181 -8.06 17.98 -7.86
N GLY A 182 -8.72 18.85 -7.13
CA GLY A 182 -10.17 19.10 -7.24
C GLY A 182 -10.58 20.00 -8.39
N LYS A 183 -9.67 20.45 -9.26
CA LYS A 183 -10.04 21.24 -10.44
C LYS A 183 -9.09 21.08 -11.59
N VAL A 184 -9.66 20.63 -12.66
CA VAL A 184 -9.50 21.29 -13.97
C VAL A 184 -10.88 21.67 -14.46
#